data_6a69918b0bed2b9a4a84bbf6049f8a18
#
_entry.id   6a69918b0bed2b9a4a84bbf6049f8a18
#
_cell.length_a   1.000
_cell.length_b   1.000
_cell.length_c   1.000
_cell.angle_alpha   90.00
_cell.angle_beta   90.00
_cell.angle_gamma   90.00
#
_symmetry.space_group_name_H-M   'P 1'
#
loop_
_entity.id
_entity.type
_entity.pdbx_description
1 polymer ?
#
loop_
_entity_poly.entity_id
_entity_poly.type
_entity_poly.pdbx_seq_one_letter_code
_entity_poly.pdbx_strand_id
1 'polypeptide(L)'
;LRRVRLDITGRLPTPDEVRDFLADDGEDKRAKKIDELLSSPEFADVWALKFCDILGASDFGVYADGLAEHFEAPRFHAWVRTRLLENTPYDEFAERIITASSREGRSLDDWSQEVIKLQEGYTTPRTDLDVYAQRKTLDAYWQRKEAIGVAGALQVAHSFLGLRLECAQCHRHPHDVW
;
A
#
# COMPACT_ATOMS: atom_id res chain seq x y z
N LEU A 1 23.41 -11.75 8.32
CA LEU A 1 23.21 -10.77 7.25
C LEU A 1 22.21 -11.24 6.20
N ARG A 2 22.39 -12.43 5.56
CA ARG A 2 21.55 -12.92 4.46
C ARG A 2 20.06 -12.90 4.77
N ARG A 3 19.63 -13.44 5.93
CA ARG A 3 18.22 -13.50 6.30
C ARG A 3 17.61 -12.11 6.46
N VAL A 4 18.27 -11.24 7.21
CA VAL A 4 17.82 -9.86 7.45
C VAL A 4 17.67 -9.09 6.13
N ARG A 5 18.65 -9.22 5.24
CA ARG A 5 18.60 -8.58 3.93
C ARG A 5 17.40 -9.04 3.10
N LEU A 6 17.17 -10.36 3.04
CA LEU A 6 16.00 -10.92 2.35
C LEU A 6 14.68 -10.47 2.97
N ASP A 7 14.58 -10.51 4.30
CA ASP A 7 13.32 -10.18 4.99
C ASP A 7 12.96 -8.69 4.85
N ILE A 8 13.96 -7.80 4.85
CA ILE A 8 13.75 -6.35 4.80
C ILE A 8 13.67 -5.83 3.36
N THR A 9 14.59 -6.27 2.48
CA THR A 9 14.74 -5.68 1.13
C THR A 9 14.42 -6.63 -0.02
N GLY A 10 14.07 -7.89 0.28
CA GLY A 10 13.81 -8.90 -0.75
C GLY A 10 15.03 -9.31 -1.57
N ARG A 11 16.22 -8.85 -1.21
CA ARG A 11 17.45 -9.07 -1.98
C ARG A 11 18.51 -9.84 -1.19
N LEU A 12 19.37 -10.57 -1.90
CA LEU A 12 20.55 -11.15 -1.30
C LEU A 12 21.63 -10.06 -1.08
N PRO A 13 22.47 -10.20 -0.04
CA PRO A 13 23.62 -9.32 0.11
C PRO A 13 24.64 -9.59 -0.99
N THR A 14 25.35 -8.55 -1.40
CA THR A 14 26.49 -8.70 -2.30
C THR A 14 27.67 -9.34 -1.57
N PRO A 15 28.65 -9.93 -2.31
CA PRO A 15 29.87 -10.47 -1.69
C PRO A 15 30.66 -9.42 -0.86
N ASP A 16 30.65 -8.15 -1.30
CA ASP A 16 31.33 -7.07 -0.58
C ASP A 16 30.61 -6.74 0.72
N GLU A 17 29.28 -6.58 0.71
CA GLU A 17 28.49 -6.39 1.93
C GLU A 17 28.69 -7.52 2.95
N VAL A 18 28.89 -8.75 2.49
CA VAL A 18 29.18 -9.87 3.38
C VAL A 18 30.56 -9.72 4.01
N ARG A 19 31.59 -9.39 3.18
CA ARG A 19 32.96 -9.18 3.68
C ARG A 19 33.04 -8.04 4.69
N ASP A 20 32.42 -6.91 4.38
CA ASP A 20 32.40 -5.74 5.25
C ASP A 20 31.70 -6.05 6.59
N PHE A 21 30.56 -6.74 6.53
CA PHE A 21 29.82 -7.13 7.73
C PHE A 21 30.62 -8.13 8.61
N LEU A 22 31.39 -9.02 8.00
CA LEU A 22 32.24 -9.97 8.74
C LEU A 22 33.47 -9.28 9.35
N ALA A 23 34.03 -8.30 8.65
CA ALA A 23 35.19 -7.54 9.10
C ALA A 23 34.87 -6.51 10.21
N ASP A 24 33.63 -6.14 10.36
CA ASP A 24 33.18 -5.25 11.43
C ASP A 24 33.14 -6.01 12.77
N ASP A 25 33.97 -5.60 13.74
CA ASP A 25 34.04 -6.18 15.09
C ASP A 25 33.11 -5.48 16.11
N GLY A 26 32.32 -4.50 15.68
CA GLY A 26 31.40 -3.75 16.54
C GLY A 26 30.30 -4.64 17.15
N GLU A 27 30.09 -4.53 18.45
CA GLU A 27 29.04 -5.30 19.16
C GLU A 27 27.62 -4.98 18.63
N ASP A 28 27.40 -3.77 18.15
CA ASP A 28 26.13 -3.26 17.64
C ASP A 28 25.95 -3.38 16.12
N LYS A 29 26.91 -4.02 15.41
CA LYS A 29 26.88 -4.14 13.94
C LYS A 29 25.58 -4.69 13.35
N ARG A 30 24.90 -5.57 14.10
CA ARG A 30 23.60 -6.12 13.67
C ARG A 30 22.49 -5.09 13.72
N ALA A 31 22.41 -4.32 14.80
CA ALA A 31 21.42 -3.27 14.95
C ALA A 31 21.62 -2.18 13.91
N LYS A 32 22.85 -1.69 13.75
CA LYS A 32 23.20 -0.71 12.71
C LYS A 32 22.83 -1.17 11.30
N LYS A 33 23.09 -2.44 10.96
CA LYS A 33 22.73 -2.98 9.64
C LYS A 33 21.22 -3.09 9.47
N ILE A 34 20.45 -3.40 10.49
CA ILE A 34 18.99 -3.41 10.44
C ILE A 34 18.46 -1.99 10.19
N ASP A 35 18.94 -1.00 10.95
CA ASP A 35 18.53 0.40 10.81
C ASP A 35 18.86 0.96 9.42
N GLU A 36 20.04 0.63 8.89
CA GLU A 36 20.44 0.96 7.52
C GLU A 36 19.47 0.39 6.49
N LEU A 37 19.14 -0.91 6.61
CA LEU A 37 18.25 -1.58 5.66
C LEU A 37 16.80 -1.07 5.76
N LEU A 38 16.30 -0.79 6.96
CA LEU A 38 14.97 -0.22 7.17
C LEU A 38 14.85 1.21 6.61
N SER A 39 15.97 1.94 6.54
CA SER A 39 16.01 3.28 5.94
C SER A 39 16.25 3.26 4.43
N SER A 40 16.40 2.09 3.82
CA SER A 40 16.69 1.97 2.40
C SER A 40 15.44 2.08 1.53
N PRO A 41 15.55 2.62 0.29
CA PRO A 41 14.43 2.65 -0.65
C PRO A 41 13.89 1.24 -0.97
N GLU A 42 14.75 0.22 -0.99
CA GLU A 42 14.40 -1.16 -1.25
C GLU A 42 13.42 -1.73 -0.20
N PHE A 43 13.54 -1.29 1.05
CA PHE A 43 12.54 -1.61 2.08
C PHE A 43 11.15 -1.12 1.64
N ALA A 44 11.04 0.14 1.25
CA ALA A 44 9.77 0.71 0.83
C ALA A 44 9.22 0.02 -0.43
N ASP A 45 10.07 -0.35 -1.38
CA ASP A 45 9.68 -1.06 -2.60
C ASP A 45 9.02 -2.42 -2.29
N VAL A 46 9.69 -3.23 -1.47
CA VAL A 46 9.21 -4.59 -1.12
C VAL A 46 8.01 -4.56 -0.19
N TRP A 47 8.03 -3.69 0.81
CA TRP A 47 6.95 -3.62 1.77
C TRP A 47 5.70 -2.95 1.21
N ALA A 48 5.84 -2.05 0.24
CA ALA A 48 4.70 -1.53 -0.50
C ALA A 48 3.95 -2.63 -1.25
N LEU A 49 4.66 -3.59 -1.87
CA LEU A 49 4.03 -4.77 -2.49
C LEU A 49 3.25 -5.61 -1.46
N LYS A 50 3.86 -5.90 -0.30
CA LYS A 50 3.18 -6.65 0.78
C LYS A 50 1.94 -5.92 1.29
N PHE A 51 2.00 -4.61 1.46
CA PHE A 51 0.83 -3.82 1.85
C PHE A 51 -0.23 -3.81 0.75
N CYS A 52 0.15 -3.77 -0.52
CA CYS A 52 -0.79 -3.89 -1.63
C CYS A 52 -1.57 -5.21 -1.55
N ASP A 53 -0.88 -6.33 -1.28
CA ASP A 53 -1.53 -7.64 -1.09
C ASP A 53 -2.49 -7.63 0.10
N ILE A 54 -2.06 -7.13 1.27
CA ILE A 54 -2.88 -7.04 2.48
C ILE A 54 -4.12 -6.16 2.26
N LEU A 55 -3.94 -5.05 1.58
CA LEU A 55 -5.00 -4.08 1.29
C LEU A 55 -5.86 -4.50 0.09
N GLY A 56 -5.51 -5.60 -0.59
CA GLY A 56 -6.25 -6.14 -1.73
C GLY A 56 -6.14 -5.27 -2.98
N ALA A 57 -5.03 -4.58 -3.18
CA ALA A 57 -4.75 -3.89 -4.42
C ALA A 57 -4.44 -4.92 -5.51
N SER A 58 -5.42 -5.25 -6.34
CA SER A 58 -5.25 -6.14 -7.48
C SER A 58 -5.69 -5.47 -8.75
N ASP A 59 -5.02 -5.78 -9.87
CA ASP A 59 -5.42 -5.33 -11.20
C ASP A 59 -6.68 -6.05 -11.74
N PHE A 60 -7.28 -6.95 -10.94
CA PHE A 60 -8.42 -7.79 -11.34
C PHE A 60 -9.79 -7.18 -11.00
N GLY A 61 -9.96 -5.90 -11.17
CA GLY A 61 -11.28 -5.28 -11.17
C GLY A 61 -11.82 -5.20 -12.60
N VAL A 62 -12.50 -6.24 -13.08
CA VAL A 62 -13.12 -6.21 -14.42
C VAL A 62 -14.25 -5.19 -14.43
N TYR A 63 -13.97 -3.99 -14.92
CA TYR A 63 -15.03 -3.14 -15.48
C TYR A 63 -15.36 -3.66 -16.88
N ALA A 64 -16.64 -3.80 -17.18
CA ALA A 64 -17.15 -4.44 -18.41
C ALA A 64 -16.73 -3.76 -19.75
N ASP A 65 -15.96 -2.69 -19.69
CA ASP A 65 -15.50 -1.88 -20.81
C ASP A 65 -13.96 -1.87 -21.02
N GLY A 66 -13.22 -2.63 -20.20
CA GLY A 66 -11.81 -2.98 -20.50
C GLY A 66 -10.78 -1.83 -20.41
N LEU A 67 -11.15 -0.64 -19.97
CA LEU A 67 -10.26 0.53 -20.02
C LEU A 67 -9.73 1.02 -18.66
N ALA A 68 -10.36 0.65 -17.54
CA ALA A 68 -10.00 1.17 -16.21
C ALA A 68 -9.01 0.29 -15.40
N GLU A 69 -8.66 -0.88 -15.92
CA GLU A 69 -8.09 -1.98 -15.10
C GLU A 69 -6.60 -1.86 -14.76
N HIS A 70 -5.85 -1.03 -15.49
CA HIS A 70 -4.39 -1.09 -15.40
C HIS A 70 -3.73 0.02 -14.57
N PHE A 71 -4.50 0.95 -14.03
CA PHE A 71 -3.93 2.16 -13.42
C PHE A 71 -3.99 2.20 -11.90
N GLU A 72 -4.88 1.43 -11.28
CA GLU A 72 -5.12 1.54 -9.84
C GLU A 72 -3.99 0.90 -9.01
N ALA A 73 -3.50 -0.28 -9.37
CA ALA A 73 -2.44 -0.95 -8.61
C ALA A 73 -1.11 -0.17 -8.62
N PRO A 74 -0.65 0.40 -9.74
CA PRO A 74 0.52 1.27 -9.73
C PRO A 74 0.36 2.53 -8.87
N ARG A 75 -0.80 3.18 -8.89
CA ARG A 75 -1.10 4.34 -8.02
C ARG A 75 -1.10 3.96 -6.56
N PHE A 76 -1.76 2.85 -6.25
CA PHE A 76 -1.81 2.29 -4.92
C PHE A 76 -0.42 2.01 -4.37
N HIS A 77 0.40 1.30 -5.14
CA HIS A 77 1.79 1.00 -4.80
C HIS A 77 2.62 2.29 -4.61
N ALA A 78 2.52 3.25 -5.52
CA ALA A 78 3.26 4.50 -5.45
C ALA A 78 2.91 5.29 -4.18
N TRP A 79 1.63 5.35 -3.82
CA TRP A 79 1.18 6.03 -2.61
C TRP A 79 1.70 5.34 -1.34
N VAL A 80 1.54 4.02 -1.24
CA VAL A 80 2.00 3.22 -0.09
C VAL A 80 3.52 3.33 0.06
N ARG A 81 4.26 3.19 -1.05
CA ARG A 81 5.70 3.34 -1.07
C ARG A 81 6.16 4.69 -0.52
N THR A 82 5.49 5.76 -0.91
CA THR A 82 5.80 7.11 -0.43
C THR A 82 5.58 7.23 1.07
N ARG A 83 4.49 6.70 1.61
CA ARG A 83 4.23 6.71 3.06
C ARG A 83 5.28 5.91 3.84
N LEU A 84 5.74 4.79 3.30
CA LEU A 84 6.83 4.01 3.91
C LEU A 84 8.16 4.76 3.90
N LEU A 85 8.50 5.47 2.81
CA LEU A 85 9.70 6.30 2.73
C LEU A 85 9.66 7.48 3.72
N GLU A 86 8.48 8.05 3.94
CA GLU A 86 8.26 9.11 4.92
C GLU A 86 8.21 8.59 6.36
N ASN A 87 8.26 7.27 6.55
CA ASN A 87 8.06 6.62 7.84
C ASN A 87 6.78 7.10 8.54
N THR A 88 5.68 7.22 7.78
CA THR A 88 4.37 7.63 8.30
C THR A 88 3.94 6.70 9.43
N PRO A 89 3.52 7.21 10.61
CA PRO A 89 2.99 6.39 11.70
C PRO A 89 1.83 5.51 11.22
N TYR A 90 1.74 4.27 11.74
CA TYR A 90 0.78 3.29 11.23
C TYR A 90 -0.68 3.69 11.44
N ASP A 91 -0.99 4.34 12.55
CA ASP A 91 -2.33 4.89 12.83
C ASP A 91 -2.71 5.96 11.81
N GLU A 92 -1.79 6.87 11.49
CA GLU A 92 -2.00 7.89 10.46
C GLU A 92 -2.09 7.28 9.04
N PHE A 93 -1.28 6.26 8.74
CA PHE A 93 -1.36 5.50 7.51
C PHE A 93 -2.74 4.85 7.33
N ALA A 94 -3.25 4.18 8.36
CA ALA A 94 -4.55 3.55 8.36
C ALA A 94 -5.69 4.59 8.24
N GLU A 95 -5.63 5.69 8.98
CA GLU A 95 -6.59 6.79 8.90
C GLU A 95 -6.69 7.35 7.49
N ARG A 96 -5.55 7.65 6.84
CA ARG A 96 -5.47 8.19 5.48
C ARG A 96 -6.03 7.25 4.41
N ILE A 97 -6.15 5.96 4.70
CA ILE A 97 -6.78 4.97 3.82
C ILE A 97 -8.27 4.87 4.13
N ILE A 98 -8.63 4.66 5.40
CA ILE A 98 -10.01 4.38 5.80
C ILE A 98 -10.91 5.61 5.59
N THR A 99 -10.41 6.81 5.84
CA THR A 99 -11.15 8.08 5.67
C THR A 99 -11.00 8.70 4.27
N ALA A 100 -10.34 8.00 3.35
CA ALA A 100 -10.05 8.54 2.03
C ALA A 100 -11.31 8.90 1.25
N SER A 101 -11.23 10.03 0.56
CA SER A 101 -12.24 10.52 -0.35
C SER A 101 -11.58 11.11 -1.59
N SER A 102 -12.08 10.79 -2.77
CA SER A 102 -11.55 11.34 -4.02
C SER A 102 -11.61 12.87 -4.08
N ARG A 103 -12.57 13.44 -3.38
CA ARG A 103 -12.75 14.90 -3.31
C ARG A 103 -11.76 15.59 -2.37
N GLU A 104 -11.32 14.96 -1.29
CA GLU A 104 -10.35 15.48 -0.30
C GLU A 104 -10.68 16.91 0.21
N GLY A 105 -11.97 17.23 0.38
CA GLY A 105 -12.44 18.55 0.82
C GLY A 105 -12.36 19.68 -0.24
N ARG A 106 -11.96 19.38 -1.47
CA ARG A 106 -11.93 20.35 -2.59
C ARG A 106 -13.35 20.77 -3.00
N SER A 107 -13.46 21.91 -3.70
CA SER A 107 -14.71 22.32 -4.30
C SER A 107 -15.20 21.27 -5.33
N LEU A 108 -16.50 21.27 -5.64
CA LEU A 108 -17.05 20.37 -6.64
C LEU A 108 -16.45 20.65 -8.04
N ASP A 109 -16.25 21.94 -8.34
CA ASP A 109 -15.71 22.37 -9.63
C ASP A 109 -14.25 21.93 -9.81
N ASP A 110 -13.39 22.15 -8.80
CA ASP A 110 -11.98 21.72 -8.85
C ASP A 110 -11.87 20.21 -8.98
N TRP A 111 -12.69 19.48 -8.20
CA TRP A 111 -12.70 18.02 -8.25
C TRP A 111 -13.20 17.51 -9.62
N SER A 112 -14.27 18.08 -10.18
CA SER A 112 -14.80 17.65 -11.47
C SER A 112 -13.84 17.93 -12.61
N GLN A 113 -13.14 19.06 -12.60
CA GLN A 113 -12.12 19.37 -13.59
C GLN A 113 -10.92 18.40 -13.52
N GLU A 114 -10.51 18.00 -12.31
CA GLU A 114 -9.46 16.97 -12.17
C GLU A 114 -9.93 15.62 -12.72
N VAL A 115 -11.15 15.18 -12.39
CA VAL A 115 -11.71 13.92 -12.92
C VAL A 115 -11.78 13.94 -14.45
N ILE A 116 -12.21 15.06 -15.06
CA ILE A 116 -12.23 15.21 -16.51
C ILE A 116 -10.82 15.11 -17.09
N LYS A 117 -9.84 15.80 -16.53
CA LYS A 117 -8.44 15.73 -16.97
C LYS A 117 -7.86 14.32 -16.84
N LEU A 118 -8.20 13.61 -15.76
CA LEU A 118 -7.81 12.23 -15.60
C LEU A 118 -8.41 11.34 -16.67
N GLN A 119 -9.69 11.53 -17.00
CA GLN A 119 -10.37 10.78 -18.07
C GLN A 119 -9.76 11.07 -19.45
N GLU A 120 -9.41 12.32 -19.73
CA GLU A 120 -8.70 12.70 -20.96
C GLU A 120 -7.28 12.11 -21.02
N GLY A 121 -6.63 11.97 -19.88
CA GLY A 121 -5.28 11.41 -19.73
C GLY A 121 -5.19 9.89 -19.82
N TYR A 122 -6.30 9.16 -19.89
CA TYR A 122 -6.30 7.68 -20.03
C TYR A 122 -5.64 7.18 -21.34
N THR A 123 -5.38 8.07 -22.27
CA THR A 123 -4.66 7.76 -23.50
C THR A 123 -3.13 7.83 -23.39
N THR A 124 -2.61 8.35 -22.28
CA THR A 124 -1.16 8.47 -22.04
C THR A 124 -0.73 7.70 -20.77
N PRO A 125 0.13 6.66 -20.91
CA PRO A 125 0.53 5.87 -19.77
C PRO A 125 1.46 6.63 -18.80
N ARG A 126 1.14 6.63 -17.50
CA ARG A 126 2.06 6.77 -16.37
C ARG A 126 2.61 8.15 -15.99
N THR A 127 2.12 9.27 -16.48
CA THR A 127 2.68 10.59 -16.07
C THR A 127 2.18 11.10 -14.72
N ASP A 128 1.26 10.40 -14.07
CA ASP A 128 0.60 10.88 -12.85
C ASP A 128 0.92 10.09 -11.56
N LEU A 129 1.75 9.05 -11.63
CA LEU A 129 2.05 8.23 -10.44
C LEU A 129 2.72 9.04 -9.32
N ASP A 130 3.67 9.90 -9.67
CA ASP A 130 4.35 10.75 -8.69
C ASP A 130 3.39 11.79 -8.10
N VAL A 131 2.50 12.34 -8.92
CA VAL A 131 1.47 13.28 -8.46
C VAL A 131 0.48 12.57 -7.54
N TYR A 132 0.04 11.38 -7.93
CA TYR A 132 -0.87 10.59 -7.11
C TYR A 132 -0.23 10.17 -5.77
N ALA A 133 1.04 9.79 -5.78
CA ALA A 133 1.80 9.43 -4.60
C ALA A 133 1.87 10.55 -3.55
N GLN A 134 1.76 11.82 -3.97
CA GLN A 134 1.76 12.98 -3.08
C GLN A 134 0.36 13.29 -2.49
N ARG A 135 -0.69 12.61 -2.89
CA ARG A 135 -2.03 12.83 -2.32
C ARG A 135 -2.02 12.55 -0.82
N LYS A 136 -2.86 13.30 -0.10
CA LYS A 136 -2.99 13.13 1.35
C LYS A 136 -3.58 11.76 1.72
N THR A 137 -4.54 11.29 0.93
CA THR A 137 -5.31 10.07 1.20
C THR A 137 -5.25 9.09 0.02
N LEU A 138 -5.52 7.80 0.26
CA LEU A 138 -5.54 6.74 -0.75
C LEU A 138 -7.00 6.45 -1.16
N ASP A 139 -7.57 7.31 -2.00
CA ASP A 139 -8.95 7.14 -2.45
C ASP A 139 -9.17 5.95 -3.38
N ALA A 140 -8.14 5.49 -4.11
CA ALA A 140 -8.15 4.26 -4.89
C ALA A 140 -8.57 3.03 -4.07
N TYR A 141 -8.35 3.04 -2.75
CA TYR A 141 -8.83 1.96 -1.86
C TYR A 141 -10.34 1.77 -1.96
N TRP A 142 -11.13 2.85 -2.05
CA TRP A 142 -12.58 2.83 -2.09
C TRP A 142 -13.18 2.81 -3.50
N GLN A 143 -12.38 3.04 -4.52
CA GLN A 143 -12.83 3.04 -5.92
C GLN A 143 -12.98 1.63 -6.49
N ARG A 144 -12.50 0.62 -5.80
CA ARG A 144 -12.63 -0.79 -6.19
C ARG A 144 -14.06 -1.28 -5.99
N LYS A 145 -14.53 -2.13 -6.91
CA LYS A 145 -15.88 -2.70 -6.84
C LYS A 145 -16.12 -3.47 -5.54
N GLU A 146 -15.11 -4.17 -5.06
CA GLU A 146 -15.14 -4.99 -3.84
C GLU A 146 -15.10 -4.15 -2.56
N ALA A 147 -14.77 -2.87 -2.65
CA ALA A 147 -14.67 -1.97 -1.50
C ALA A 147 -16.00 -1.34 -1.06
N ILE A 148 -17.11 -1.69 -1.71
CA ILE A 148 -18.42 -1.04 -1.48
C ILE A 148 -19.30 -1.90 -0.56
N GLY A 149 -20.02 -1.26 0.36
CA GLY A 149 -20.97 -1.91 1.25
C GLY A 149 -20.36 -2.90 2.22
N VAL A 150 -20.98 -4.08 2.39
CA VAL A 150 -20.51 -5.12 3.31
C VAL A 150 -19.11 -5.61 2.94
N ALA A 151 -18.83 -5.78 1.66
CA ALA A 151 -17.52 -6.23 1.20
C ALA A 151 -16.40 -5.25 1.61
N GLY A 152 -16.64 -3.94 1.55
CA GLY A 152 -15.70 -2.93 2.04
C GLY A 152 -15.45 -3.03 3.54
N ALA A 153 -16.50 -3.24 4.33
CA ALA A 153 -16.39 -3.43 5.79
C ALA A 153 -15.56 -4.68 6.13
N LEU A 154 -15.79 -5.80 5.43
CA LEU A 154 -15.01 -7.02 5.58
C LEU A 154 -13.54 -6.81 5.23
N GLN A 155 -13.27 -6.09 4.15
CA GLN A 155 -11.91 -5.78 3.73
C GLN A 155 -11.18 -4.91 4.76
N VAL A 156 -11.82 -3.89 5.31
CA VAL A 156 -11.27 -3.07 6.39
C VAL A 156 -10.98 -3.91 7.62
N ALA A 157 -11.92 -4.75 8.04
CA ALA A 157 -11.74 -5.63 9.20
C ALA A 157 -10.57 -6.59 9.00
N HIS A 158 -10.44 -7.17 7.82
CA HIS A 158 -9.35 -8.07 7.48
C HIS A 158 -7.99 -7.34 7.44
N SER A 159 -7.93 -6.21 6.73
CA SER A 159 -6.66 -5.50 6.48
C SER A 159 -6.11 -4.78 7.71
N PHE A 160 -6.96 -4.21 8.55
CA PHE A 160 -6.53 -3.34 9.65
C PHE A 160 -6.76 -3.92 11.05
N LEU A 161 -7.71 -4.86 11.20
CA LEU A 161 -8.01 -5.50 12.48
C LEU A 161 -7.62 -6.97 12.54
N GLY A 162 -7.20 -7.56 11.41
CA GLY A 162 -6.87 -8.99 11.32
C GLY A 162 -8.08 -9.91 11.51
N LEU A 163 -9.30 -9.38 11.36
CA LEU A 163 -10.54 -10.11 11.59
C LEU A 163 -11.14 -10.62 10.29
N ARG A 164 -11.48 -11.91 10.25
CA ARG A 164 -12.25 -12.53 9.15
C ARG A 164 -13.71 -12.61 9.53
N LEU A 165 -14.48 -11.63 9.07
CA LEU A 165 -15.90 -11.50 9.44
C LEU A 165 -16.86 -12.13 8.42
N GLU A 166 -16.37 -12.83 7.39
CA GLU A 166 -17.19 -13.44 6.33
C GLU A 166 -18.24 -14.42 6.91
N CYS A 167 -17.83 -15.23 7.88
CA CYS A 167 -18.74 -16.17 8.55
C CYS A 167 -19.82 -15.48 9.39
N ALA A 168 -19.48 -14.32 9.97
CA ALA A 168 -20.40 -13.56 10.82
C ALA A 168 -21.57 -12.94 10.05
N GLN A 169 -21.54 -12.91 8.72
CA GLN A 169 -22.66 -12.45 7.89
C GLN A 169 -23.88 -13.36 7.99
N CYS A 170 -23.69 -14.65 8.28
CA CYS A 170 -24.78 -15.66 8.26
C CYS A 170 -25.06 -16.27 9.63
N HIS A 171 -24.04 -16.40 10.49
CA HIS A 171 -24.22 -17.04 11.79
C HIS A 171 -23.23 -16.50 12.83
N ARG A 172 -23.54 -16.77 14.10
CA ARG A 172 -22.65 -16.43 15.22
C ARG A 172 -21.38 -17.29 15.13
N HIS A 173 -20.22 -16.74 15.45
CA HIS A 173 -18.97 -17.47 15.48
C HIS A 173 -19.08 -18.70 16.43
N PRO A 174 -18.64 -19.91 16.01
CA PRO A 174 -18.85 -21.13 16.80
C PRO A 174 -18.06 -21.17 18.12
N HIS A 175 -16.99 -20.41 18.20
CA HIS A 175 -16.06 -20.43 19.35
C HIS A 175 -15.86 -19.05 20.00
N ASP A 176 -16.55 -18.01 19.55
CA ASP A 176 -16.38 -16.65 20.06
C ASP A 176 -17.70 -15.88 20.11
N VAL A 177 -17.70 -14.73 20.79
CA VAL A 177 -18.94 -13.97 21.13
C VAL A 177 -19.28 -12.91 20.09
N TRP A 178 -18.57 -12.84 18.99
CA TRP A 178 -18.79 -11.84 17.93
C TRP A 178 -19.39 -12.44 16.65
#